data_3291de67348799c8ac67c98777233214
#
_entry.id   3291de67348799c8ac67c98777233214
#
_cell.length_a   1.000
_cell.length_b   1.000
_cell.length_c   1.000
_cell.angle_alpha   90.00
_cell.angle_beta   90.00
_cell.angle_gamma   90.00
#
_symmetry.space_group_name_H-M   'P 1'
#
loop_
_entity.id
_entity.type
_entity.pdbx_description
1 polymer ?
#
loop_
_entity_poly.entity_id
_entity_poly.type
_entity_poly.pdbx_seq_one_letter_code
_entity_poly.pdbx_strand_id
1 'polypeptide(L)'
;MRLAPLLFAPAAGAPGTGARVLSWGLVAVLAAGLFTFAFHQLNYGWNWSAIWVYREKFLQGWLMTVAISGASLIASLSIGVLAALARRSSFLPLRYGAALYVEIIRGTPLLVQILILFYVVANAFHIENRYLVGVLALALFAGAYLSEMIRAGVDSIRDSQLESARAIGLTRAQTYRYVIFPQVVRQLVPPLAGQVASIIKDSSLL
;
A
#
# COMPACT_ATOMS: atom_id res chain seq x y z
N MET A 1 -21.82 33.95 -28.28
CA MET A 1 -22.15 32.94 -27.21
C MET A 1 -20.93 32.85 -26.30
N ARG A 2 -21.01 33.29 -25.02
CA ARG A 2 -19.83 33.32 -24.13
C ARG A 2 -19.63 31.94 -23.51
N LEU A 3 -18.65 31.19 -23.99
CA LEU A 3 -18.29 29.86 -23.43
C LEU A 3 -17.55 29.92 -22.08
N ALA A 4 -17.06 31.11 -21.72
CA ALA A 4 -16.28 31.31 -20.50
C ALA A 4 -17.01 30.82 -19.20
N PRO A 5 -18.30 31.07 -18.94
CA PRO A 5 -18.95 30.59 -17.73
C PRO A 5 -19.17 29.07 -17.67
N LEU A 6 -19.00 28.36 -18.80
CA LEU A 6 -19.12 26.90 -18.88
C LEU A 6 -17.78 26.16 -18.64
N LEU A 7 -16.65 26.85 -18.83
CA LEU A 7 -15.32 26.26 -18.73
C LEU A 7 -14.55 26.68 -17.48
N PHE A 8 -14.93 27.81 -16.87
CA PHE A 8 -14.24 28.30 -15.67
C PHE A 8 -15.12 28.11 -14.42
N ALA A 9 -14.50 27.72 -13.32
CA ALA A 9 -15.17 27.60 -12.05
C ALA A 9 -15.67 28.99 -11.59
N PRO A 10 -16.92 29.12 -11.06
CA PRO A 10 -17.39 30.37 -10.50
C PRO A 10 -16.54 30.74 -9.29
N ALA A 11 -16.39 32.06 -9.04
CA ALA A 11 -15.63 32.58 -7.90
C ALA A 11 -16.22 32.18 -6.53
N ALA A 12 -17.50 31.81 -6.49
CA ALA A 12 -18.17 31.27 -5.31
C ALA A 12 -19.18 30.19 -5.73
N GLY A 13 -19.19 29.09 -5.01
CA GLY A 13 -20.12 27.95 -5.24
C GLY A 13 -19.60 26.88 -6.16
N ALA A 14 -20.36 25.78 -6.26
CA ALA A 14 -20.03 24.67 -7.13
C ALA A 14 -20.44 24.94 -8.59
N PRO A 15 -19.66 24.48 -9.59
CA PRO A 15 -20.02 24.67 -10.99
C PRO A 15 -21.36 23.99 -11.30
N GLY A 16 -22.16 24.60 -12.16
CA GLY A 16 -23.46 24.06 -12.58
C GLY A 16 -23.33 22.72 -13.28
N THR A 17 -24.39 21.93 -13.27
CA THR A 17 -24.42 20.58 -13.86
C THR A 17 -23.98 20.57 -15.33
N GLY A 18 -24.43 21.56 -16.12
CA GLY A 18 -24.05 21.69 -17.52
C GLY A 18 -22.56 21.95 -17.72
N ALA A 19 -21.95 22.79 -16.89
CA ALA A 19 -20.51 23.05 -16.93
C ALA A 19 -19.70 21.81 -16.58
N ARG A 20 -20.15 21.01 -15.60
CA ARG A 20 -19.50 19.73 -15.23
C ARG A 20 -19.55 18.71 -16.37
N VAL A 21 -20.74 18.52 -16.96
CA VAL A 21 -20.92 17.57 -18.07
C VAL A 21 -20.06 17.96 -19.27
N LEU A 22 -20.06 19.24 -19.63
CA LEU A 22 -19.23 19.75 -20.73
C LEU A 22 -17.73 19.56 -20.45
N SER A 23 -17.28 19.89 -19.25
CA SER A 23 -15.86 19.74 -18.86
C SER A 23 -15.43 18.27 -18.86
N TRP A 24 -16.23 17.36 -18.29
CA TRP A 24 -15.94 15.92 -18.34
C TRP A 24 -15.99 15.37 -19.77
N GLY A 25 -16.94 15.84 -20.61
CA GLY A 25 -17.00 15.49 -22.02
C GLY A 25 -15.75 15.92 -22.78
N LEU A 26 -15.28 17.14 -22.59
CA LEU A 26 -14.04 17.63 -23.19
C LEU A 26 -12.81 16.81 -22.75
N VAL A 27 -12.68 16.53 -21.45
CA VAL A 27 -11.57 15.71 -20.92
C VAL A 27 -11.63 14.30 -21.51
N ALA A 28 -12.83 13.70 -21.60
CA ALA A 28 -13.01 12.37 -22.16
C ALA A 28 -12.65 12.34 -23.66
N VAL A 29 -13.07 13.35 -24.44
CA VAL A 29 -12.74 13.46 -25.86
C VAL A 29 -11.25 13.66 -26.09
N LEU A 30 -10.61 14.52 -25.29
CA LEU A 30 -9.16 14.75 -25.37
C LEU A 30 -8.38 13.48 -24.99
N ALA A 31 -8.79 12.79 -23.93
CA ALA A 31 -8.19 11.53 -23.51
C ALA A 31 -8.36 10.46 -24.59
N ALA A 32 -9.57 10.28 -25.12
CA ALA A 32 -9.84 9.32 -26.20
C ALA A 32 -9.05 9.65 -27.47
N GLY A 33 -8.95 10.93 -27.84
CA GLY A 33 -8.14 11.40 -28.98
C GLY A 33 -6.66 11.10 -28.78
N LEU A 34 -6.12 11.38 -27.60
CA LEU A 34 -4.72 11.07 -27.27
C LEU A 34 -4.45 9.56 -27.31
N PHE A 35 -5.35 8.74 -26.72
CA PHE A 35 -5.23 7.29 -26.77
C PHE A 35 -5.30 6.77 -28.22
N THR A 36 -6.29 7.19 -28.99
CA THR A 36 -6.42 6.81 -30.40
C THR A 36 -5.20 7.17 -31.22
N PHE A 37 -4.69 8.40 -31.04
CA PHE A 37 -3.47 8.84 -31.69
C PHE A 37 -2.26 7.98 -31.30
N ALA A 38 -2.06 7.74 -29.99
CA ALA A 38 -0.96 6.92 -29.51
C ALA A 38 -1.03 5.47 -30.03
N PHE A 39 -2.22 4.87 -30.00
CA PHE A 39 -2.42 3.51 -30.53
C PHE A 39 -2.28 3.42 -32.05
N HIS A 40 -2.65 4.46 -32.77
CA HIS A 40 -2.48 4.51 -34.23
C HIS A 40 -1.00 4.57 -34.65
N GLN A 41 -0.13 5.13 -33.80
CA GLN A 41 1.32 5.14 -34.04
C GLN A 41 1.98 3.78 -33.75
N LEU A 42 1.28 2.87 -33.06
CA LEU A 42 1.80 1.54 -32.80
C LEU A 42 1.53 0.63 -34.02
N ASN A 43 2.60 0.26 -34.76
CA ASN A 43 2.57 -0.80 -35.78
C ASN A 43 2.45 -2.18 -35.10
N TYR A 44 1.34 -2.41 -34.37
CA TYR A 44 1.11 -3.63 -33.61
C TYR A 44 -0.02 -4.47 -34.21
N GLY A 45 0.32 -5.69 -34.63
CA GLY A 45 -0.70 -6.67 -35.04
C GLY A 45 -1.40 -7.28 -33.84
N TRP A 46 -2.64 -6.89 -33.62
CA TRP A 46 -3.47 -7.43 -32.55
C TRP A 46 -3.75 -8.92 -32.73
N ASN A 47 -3.18 -9.75 -31.88
CA ASN A 47 -3.40 -11.20 -31.88
C ASN A 47 -4.13 -11.64 -30.61
N TRP A 48 -5.44 -11.53 -30.61
CA TRP A 48 -6.28 -11.94 -29.48
C TRP A 48 -6.30 -13.46 -29.26
N SER A 49 -5.99 -14.27 -30.29
CA SER A 49 -5.91 -15.73 -30.18
C SER A 49 -4.75 -16.16 -29.26
N ALA A 50 -3.72 -15.34 -29.11
CA ALA A 50 -2.62 -15.61 -28.22
C ALA A 50 -3.07 -15.79 -26.75
N ILE A 51 -4.13 -15.10 -26.32
CA ILE A 51 -4.69 -15.26 -24.95
C ILE A 51 -5.13 -16.71 -24.71
N TRP A 52 -5.79 -17.32 -25.67
CA TRP A 52 -6.25 -18.71 -25.56
C TRP A 52 -5.10 -19.71 -25.62
N VAL A 53 -4.11 -19.45 -26.46
CA VAL A 53 -2.89 -20.30 -26.57
C VAL A 53 -2.09 -20.30 -25.27
N TYR A 54 -1.97 -19.12 -24.61
CA TYR A 54 -1.19 -18.95 -23.39
C TYR A 54 -2.00 -18.95 -22.09
N ARG A 55 -3.30 -19.32 -22.13
CA ARG A 55 -4.21 -19.28 -20.96
C ARG A 55 -3.64 -19.98 -19.72
N GLU A 56 -2.92 -21.10 -19.88
CA GLU A 56 -2.32 -21.81 -18.75
C GLU A 56 -1.20 -21.02 -18.10
N LYS A 57 -0.38 -20.32 -18.88
CA LYS A 57 0.67 -19.44 -18.38
C LYS A 57 0.10 -18.23 -17.64
N PHE A 58 -0.99 -17.66 -18.16
CA PHE A 58 -1.71 -16.58 -17.48
C PHE A 58 -2.29 -17.04 -16.14
N LEU A 59 -2.92 -18.23 -16.11
CA LEU A 59 -3.47 -18.78 -14.89
C LEU A 59 -2.38 -19.09 -13.86
N GLN A 60 -1.26 -19.70 -14.27
CA GLN A 60 -0.12 -19.95 -13.41
C GLN A 60 0.48 -18.66 -12.86
N GLY A 61 0.66 -17.63 -13.70
CA GLY A 61 1.14 -16.31 -13.27
C GLY A 61 0.19 -15.65 -12.28
N TRP A 62 -1.12 -15.74 -12.51
CA TRP A 62 -2.12 -15.21 -11.58
C TRP A 62 -2.10 -15.94 -10.24
N LEU A 63 -2.04 -17.27 -10.23
CA LEU A 63 -1.92 -18.06 -9.00
C LEU A 63 -0.64 -17.74 -8.24
N MET A 64 0.47 -17.54 -8.94
CA MET A 64 1.74 -17.14 -8.34
C MET A 64 1.66 -15.74 -7.72
N THR A 65 1.03 -14.78 -8.40
CA THR A 65 0.76 -13.45 -7.85
C THR A 65 -0.04 -13.53 -6.55
N VAL A 66 -1.11 -14.33 -6.53
CA VAL A 66 -1.93 -14.53 -5.31
C VAL A 66 -1.12 -15.18 -4.19
N ALA A 67 -0.32 -16.20 -4.51
CA ALA A 67 0.50 -16.91 -3.53
C ALA A 67 1.58 -16.00 -2.91
N ILE A 68 2.34 -15.26 -3.75
CA ILE A 68 3.37 -14.32 -3.29
C ILE A 68 2.73 -13.21 -2.47
N SER A 69 1.65 -12.60 -2.98
CA SER A 69 0.97 -11.51 -2.27
C SER A 69 0.40 -11.95 -0.93
N GLY A 70 -0.23 -13.13 -0.88
CA GLY A 70 -0.75 -13.71 0.36
C GLY A 70 0.34 -14.00 1.39
N ALA A 71 1.43 -14.65 0.96
CA ALA A 71 2.58 -14.92 1.82
C ALA A 71 3.23 -13.63 2.34
N SER A 72 3.43 -12.65 1.45
CA SER A 72 3.98 -11.34 1.80
C SER A 72 3.08 -10.58 2.77
N LEU A 73 1.76 -10.65 2.60
CA LEU A 73 0.81 -10.00 3.50
C LEU A 73 0.88 -10.60 4.91
N ILE A 74 0.88 -11.92 5.04
CA ILE A 74 0.98 -12.61 6.34
C ILE A 74 2.31 -12.26 7.02
N ALA A 75 3.42 -12.35 6.28
CA ALA A 75 4.74 -12.01 6.80
C ALA A 75 4.83 -10.52 7.19
N SER A 76 4.28 -9.62 6.38
CA SER A 76 4.29 -8.17 6.65
C SER A 76 3.46 -7.81 7.89
N LEU A 77 2.34 -8.48 8.13
CA LEU A 77 1.55 -8.30 9.36
C LEU A 77 2.39 -8.64 10.59
N SER A 78 3.10 -9.77 10.55
CA SER A 78 3.97 -10.20 11.65
C SER A 78 5.10 -9.19 11.87
N ILE A 79 5.82 -8.81 10.81
CA ILE A 79 6.92 -7.84 10.86
C ILE A 79 6.41 -6.47 11.35
N GLY A 80 5.27 -6.00 10.82
CA GLY A 80 4.69 -4.72 11.19
C GLY A 80 4.30 -4.62 12.66
N VAL A 81 3.65 -5.68 13.18
CA VAL A 81 3.30 -5.75 14.61
C VAL A 81 4.57 -5.79 15.47
N LEU A 82 5.54 -6.65 15.14
CA LEU A 82 6.80 -6.76 15.89
C LEU A 82 7.57 -5.44 15.88
N ALA A 83 7.68 -4.76 14.74
CA ALA A 83 8.34 -3.47 14.62
C ALA A 83 7.59 -2.38 15.42
N ALA A 84 6.25 -2.36 15.39
CA ALA A 84 5.45 -1.41 16.17
C ALA A 84 5.64 -1.62 17.69
N LEU A 85 5.68 -2.88 18.15
CA LEU A 85 5.96 -3.22 19.55
C LEU A 85 7.40 -2.87 19.94
N ALA A 86 8.38 -3.18 19.10
CA ALA A 86 9.79 -2.87 19.31
C ALA A 86 10.02 -1.36 19.46
N ARG A 87 9.37 -0.53 18.68
CA ARG A 87 9.43 0.94 18.76
C ARG A 87 8.83 1.51 20.07
N ARG A 88 8.06 0.72 20.80
CA ARG A 88 7.50 1.08 22.12
C ARG A 88 8.24 0.43 23.29
N SER A 89 9.30 -0.33 23.00
CA SER A 89 10.11 -1.00 24.01
C SER A 89 10.85 0.03 24.89
N SER A 90 11.02 -0.32 26.17
CA SER A 90 11.90 0.38 27.09
C SER A 90 13.38 0.11 26.81
N PHE A 91 13.70 -0.99 26.10
CA PHE A 91 15.07 -1.31 25.68
C PHE A 91 15.45 -0.46 24.45
N LEU A 92 16.26 0.57 24.68
CA LEU A 92 16.58 1.59 23.67
C LEU A 92 17.19 1.06 22.38
N PRO A 93 18.15 0.09 22.38
CA PRO A 93 18.68 -0.46 21.14
C PRO A 93 17.61 -1.06 20.23
N LEU A 94 16.66 -1.80 20.79
CA LEU A 94 15.55 -2.39 20.06
C LEU A 94 14.62 -1.32 19.49
N ARG A 95 14.32 -0.30 20.31
CA ARG A 95 13.46 0.82 19.91
C ARG A 95 14.06 1.61 18.76
N TYR A 96 15.34 1.99 18.86
CA TYR A 96 16.01 2.75 17.80
C TYR A 96 16.30 1.91 16.57
N GLY A 97 16.64 0.62 16.71
CA GLY A 97 16.81 -0.29 15.59
C GLY A 97 15.52 -0.46 14.77
N ALA A 98 14.37 -0.63 15.44
CA ALA A 98 13.09 -0.71 14.78
C ALA A 98 12.68 0.63 14.13
N ALA A 99 12.99 1.77 14.74
CA ALA A 99 12.76 3.08 14.15
C ALA A 99 13.60 3.26 12.88
N LEU A 100 14.89 2.95 12.95
CA LEU A 100 15.80 3.02 11.81
C LEU A 100 15.35 2.13 10.63
N TYR A 101 14.93 0.89 10.93
CA TYR A 101 14.35 0.00 9.93
C TYR A 101 13.19 0.67 9.19
N VAL A 102 12.22 1.21 9.94
CA VAL A 102 11.03 1.84 9.34
C VAL A 102 11.41 3.08 8.52
N GLU A 103 12.33 3.89 8.99
CA GLU A 103 12.79 5.10 8.29
C GLU A 103 13.53 4.74 6.99
N ILE A 104 14.46 3.79 7.01
CA ILE A 104 15.21 3.36 5.83
C ILE A 104 14.25 2.78 4.78
N ILE A 105 13.38 1.86 5.19
CA ILE A 105 12.48 1.19 4.25
C ILE A 105 11.47 2.17 3.63
N ARG A 106 10.93 3.09 4.41
CA ARG A 106 9.97 4.08 3.89
C ARG A 106 10.64 5.25 3.16
N GLY A 107 11.91 5.49 3.43
CA GLY A 107 12.70 6.54 2.78
C GLY A 107 13.35 6.13 1.47
N THR A 108 13.27 4.85 1.07
CA THR A 108 13.91 4.33 -0.14
C THR A 108 12.89 3.71 -1.09
N PRO A 109 13.10 3.81 -2.44
CA PRO A 109 12.21 3.20 -3.42
C PRO A 109 12.17 1.67 -3.30
N LEU A 110 10.97 1.07 -3.39
CA LEU A 110 10.81 -0.38 -3.34
C LEU A 110 11.67 -1.13 -4.37
N LEU A 111 11.75 -0.62 -5.60
CA LEU A 111 12.56 -1.23 -6.66
C LEU A 111 14.04 -1.35 -6.26
N VAL A 112 14.60 -0.32 -5.61
CA VAL A 112 15.99 -0.36 -5.12
C VAL A 112 16.16 -1.42 -4.05
N GLN A 113 15.19 -1.55 -3.14
CA GLN A 113 15.21 -2.58 -2.09
C GLN A 113 15.14 -3.99 -2.68
N ILE A 114 14.29 -4.20 -3.69
CA ILE A 114 14.20 -5.46 -4.44
C ILE A 114 15.56 -5.79 -5.06
N LEU A 115 16.19 -4.85 -5.78
CA LEU A 115 17.50 -5.07 -6.39
C LEU A 115 18.59 -5.41 -5.37
N ILE A 116 18.63 -4.70 -4.24
CA ILE A 116 19.58 -5.01 -3.15
C ILE A 116 19.34 -6.41 -2.60
N LEU A 117 18.07 -6.77 -2.34
CA LEU A 117 17.74 -8.09 -1.80
C LEU A 117 18.08 -9.22 -2.77
N PHE A 118 17.79 -9.06 -4.06
CA PHE A 118 18.08 -10.08 -5.07
C PHE A 118 19.57 -10.22 -5.40
N TYR A 119 20.24 -9.09 -5.65
CA TYR A 119 21.62 -9.12 -6.18
C TYR A 119 22.70 -9.07 -5.09
N VAL A 120 22.41 -8.53 -3.92
CA VAL A 120 23.37 -8.43 -2.83
C VAL A 120 23.08 -9.45 -1.75
N VAL A 121 21.88 -9.38 -1.13
CA VAL A 121 21.56 -10.22 0.03
C VAL A 121 21.39 -11.68 -0.36
N ALA A 122 20.60 -11.99 -1.39
CA ALA A 122 20.37 -13.36 -1.83
C ALA A 122 21.66 -14.05 -2.27
N ASN A 123 22.53 -13.34 -3.00
CA ASN A 123 23.85 -13.85 -3.36
C ASN A 123 24.75 -14.08 -2.14
N ALA A 124 24.81 -13.15 -1.19
CA ALA A 124 25.65 -13.26 0.00
C ALA A 124 25.23 -14.45 0.88
N PHE A 125 23.95 -14.77 0.95
CA PHE A 125 23.40 -15.88 1.74
C PHE A 125 23.10 -17.13 0.91
N HIS A 126 23.47 -17.18 -0.38
CA HIS A 126 23.20 -18.29 -1.31
C HIS A 126 21.72 -18.70 -1.35
N ILE A 127 20.80 -17.71 -1.36
CA ILE A 127 19.36 -17.97 -1.44
C ILE A 127 18.97 -18.07 -2.92
N GLU A 128 18.83 -19.28 -3.43
CA GLU A 128 18.51 -19.54 -4.83
C GLU A 128 17.01 -19.33 -5.16
N ASN A 129 16.13 -19.45 -4.15
CA ASN A 129 14.70 -19.36 -4.36
C ASN A 129 14.26 -17.90 -4.52
N ARG A 130 14.10 -17.46 -5.78
CA ARG A 130 13.67 -16.11 -6.14
C ARG A 130 12.31 -15.71 -5.51
N TYR A 131 11.38 -16.64 -5.36
CA TYR A 131 10.07 -16.36 -4.77
C TYR A 131 10.17 -16.06 -3.29
N LEU A 132 11.05 -16.76 -2.57
CA LEU A 132 11.32 -16.47 -1.17
C LEU A 132 11.92 -15.06 -1.01
N VAL A 133 12.89 -14.71 -1.84
CA VAL A 133 13.50 -13.36 -1.82
C VAL A 133 12.45 -12.29 -2.12
N GLY A 134 11.59 -12.53 -3.10
CA GLY A 134 10.49 -11.62 -3.44
C GLY A 134 9.49 -11.45 -2.30
N VAL A 135 9.06 -12.55 -1.67
CA VAL A 135 8.16 -12.50 -0.49
C VAL A 135 8.82 -11.72 0.65
N LEU A 136 10.12 -11.94 0.91
CA LEU A 136 10.85 -11.21 1.95
C LEU A 136 10.94 -9.71 1.63
N ALA A 137 11.21 -9.35 0.38
CA ALA A 137 11.28 -7.95 -0.06
C ALA A 137 9.96 -7.21 0.18
N LEU A 138 8.85 -7.79 -0.30
CA LEU A 138 7.52 -7.20 -0.12
C LEU A 138 7.09 -7.21 1.34
N ALA A 139 7.44 -8.26 2.10
CA ALA A 139 7.08 -8.37 3.51
C ALA A 139 7.82 -7.32 4.36
N LEU A 140 9.11 -7.11 4.12
CA LEU A 140 9.88 -6.07 4.79
C LEU A 140 9.36 -4.68 4.43
N PHE A 141 9.10 -4.43 3.15
CA PHE A 141 8.55 -3.15 2.70
C PHE A 141 7.18 -2.87 3.34
N ALA A 142 6.22 -3.75 3.14
CA ALA A 142 4.87 -3.59 3.67
C ALA A 142 4.83 -3.58 5.21
N GLY A 143 5.70 -4.37 5.86
CA GLY A 143 5.83 -4.41 7.31
C GLY A 143 6.23 -3.07 7.93
N ALA A 144 7.10 -2.31 7.27
CA ALA A 144 7.47 -0.96 7.73
C ALA A 144 6.27 0.00 7.66
N TYR A 145 5.48 -0.05 6.59
CA TYR A 145 4.26 0.75 6.47
C TYR A 145 3.21 0.34 7.51
N LEU A 146 3.01 -0.97 7.71
CA LEU A 146 2.10 -1.49 8.73
C LEU A 146 2.51 -1.08 10.15
N SER A 147 3.79 -1.11 10.47
CA SER A 147 4.31 -0.63 11.74
C SER A 147 3.92 0.83 12.00
N GLU A 148 4.03 1.67 10.97
CA GLU A 148 3.68 3.08 11.09
C GLU A 148 2.16 3.30 11.19
N MET A 149 1.36 2.53 10.43
CA MET A 149 -0.10 2.55 10.55
C MET A 149 -0.56 2.17 11.96
N ILE A 150 0.03 1.11 12.54
CA ILE A 150 -0.25 0.68 13.91
C ILE A 150 0.12 1.79 14.90
N ARG A 151 1.30 2.39 14.75
CA ARG A 151 1.76 3.50 15.59
C ARG A 151 0.77 4.66 15.53
N ALA A 152 0.43 5.12 14.33
CA ALA A 152 -0.50 6.22 14.12
C ALA A 152 -1.90 5.91 14.71
N GLY A 153 -2.39 4.67 14.53
CA GLY A 153 -3.63 4.23 15.13
C GLY A 153 -3.65 4.30 16.66
N VAL A 154 -2.56 3.87 17.30
CA VAL A 154 -2.46 3.95 18.76
C VAL A 154 -2.31 5.40 19.24
N ASP A 155 -1.50 6.20 18.54
CA ASP A 155 -1.26 7.60 18.91
C ASP A 155 -2.50 8.50 18.66
N SER A 156 -3.48 8.04 17.87
CA SER A 156 -4.75 8.75 17.64
C SER A 156 -5.75 8.63 18.79
N ILE A 157 -5.52 7.72 19.75
CA ILE A 157 -6.39 7.57 20.91
C ILE A 157 -6.26 8.78 21.81
N ARG A 158 -7.36 9.45 22.09
CA ARG A 158 -7.38 10.68 22.89
C ARG A 158 -6.99 10.39 24.33
N ASP A 159 -6.20 11.29 24.93
CA ASP A 159 -5.78 11.19 26.34
C ASP A 159 -6.98 11.11 27.29
N SER A 160 -8.09 11.82 26.99
CA SER A 160 -9.32 11.74 27.79
C SER A 160 -9.89 10.34 27.90
N GLN A 161 -9.75 9.48 26.89
CA GLN A 161 -10.18 8.08 26.95
C GLN A 161 -9.26 7.26 27.85
N LEU A 162 -7.95 7.55 27.83
CA LEU A 162 -6.98 6.88 28.69
C LEU A 162 -7.16 7.32 30.16
N GLU A 163 -7.47 8.59 30.40
CA GLU A 163 -7.80 9.13 31.72
C GLU A 163 -9.10 8.52 32.25
N SER A 164 -10.15 8.44 31.43
CA SER A 164 -11.41 7.78 31.80
C SER A 164 -11.21 6.32 32.18
N ALA A 165 -10.40 5.59 31.40
CA ALA A 165 -10.05 4.19 31.68
C ALA A 165 -9.34 4.05 33.05
N ARG A 166 -8.45 4.98 33.37
CA ARG A 166 -7.76 5.02 34.68
C ARG A 166 -8.71 5.37 35.81
N ALA A 167 -9.60 6.32 35.59
CA ALA A 167 -10.59 6.77 36.59
C ALA A 167 -11.52 5.63 37.05
N ILE A 168 -11.89 4.70 36.14
CA ILE A 168 -12.67 3.50 36.47
C ILE A 168 -11.81 2.30 36.90
N GLY A 169 -10.51 2.51 37.15
CA GLY A 169 -9.62 1.48 37.73
C GLY A 169 -9.10 0.43 36.74
N LEU A 170 -9.17 0.64 35.42
CA LEU A 170 -8.60 -0.30 34.46
C LEU A 170 -7.08 -0.36 34.56
N THR A 171 -6.55 -1.59 34.62
CA THR A 171 -5.11 -1.83 34.49
C THR A 171 -4.62 -1.47 33.09
N ARG A 172 -3.33 -1.31 32.90
CA ARG A 172 -2.74 -1.06 31.57
C ARG A 172 -3.14 -2.12 30.53
N ALA A 173 -3.09 -3.40 30.90
CA ALA A 173 -3.49 -4.50 30.02
C ALA A 173 -4.99 -4.44 29.65
N GLN A 174 -5.85 -4.12 30.60
CA GLN A 174 -7.28 -3.94 30.35
C GLN A 174 -7.55 -2.72 29.48
N THR A 175 -6.85 -1.59 29.70
CA THR A 175 -6.94 -0.41 28.85
C THR A 175 -6.54 -0.74 27.41
N TYR A 176 -5.45 -1.47 27.21
CA TYR A 176 -5.04 -1.91 25.86
C TYR A 176 -6.10 -2.81 25.23
N ARG A 177 -6.60 -3.80 25.95
CA ARG A 177 -7.55 -4.80 25.43
C ARG A 177 -8.94 -4.23 25.14
N TYR A 178 -9.46 -3.38 26.00
CA TYR A 178 -10.86 -2.93 25.93
C TYR A 178 -11.04 -1.54 25.33
N VAL A 179 -10.00 -0.67 25.37
CA VAL A 179 -10.10 0.69 24.88
C VAL A 179 -9.27 0.88 23.62
N ILE A 180 -7.96 0.57 23.64
CA ILE A 180 -7.03 0.87 22.54
C ILE A 180 -7.23 -0.10 21.38
N PHE A 181 -7.08 -1.40 21.63
CA PHE A 181 -7.05 -2.42 20.57
C PHE A 181 -8.29 -2.40 19.66
N PRO A 182 -9.55 -2.35 20.18
CA PRO A 182 -10.71 -2.34 19.31
C PRO A 182 -10.80 -1.12 18.41
N GLN A 183 -10.33 0.04 18.89
CA GLN A 183 -10.33 1.29 18.12
C GLN A 183 -9.24 1.27 17.05
N VAL A 184 -8.03 0.85 17.42
CA VAL A 184 -6.89 0.71 16.50
C VAL A 184 -7.23 -0.24 15.35
N VAL A 185 -7.81 -1.42 15.63
CA VAL A 185 -8.21 -2.38 14.60
C VAL A 185 -9.18 -1.75 13.59
N ARG A 186 -10.20 -1.04 14.08
CA ARG A 186 -11.17 -0.36 13.20
C ARG A 186 -10.52 0.71 12.32
N GLN A 187 -9.54 1.43 12.85
CA GLN A 187 -8.81 2.45 12.09
C GLN A 187 -7.82 1.86 11.09
N LEU A 188 -7.31 0.65 11.35
CA LEU A 188 -6.37 -0.03 10.46
C LEU A 188 -7.05 -0.65 9.24
N VAL A 189 -8.30 -1.07 9.34
CA VAL A 189 -9.00 -1.79 8.24
C VAL A 189 -8.98 -1.01 6.92
N PRO A 190 -9.32 0.30 6.85
CA PRO A 190 -9.29 1.04 5.59
C PRO A 190 -7.88 1.12 4.95
N PRO A 191 -6.82 1.53 5.68
CA PRO A 191 -5.48 1.59 5.09
C PRO A 191 -4.90 0.20 4.78
N LEU A 192 -5.29 -0.85 5.51
CA LEU A 192 -4.91 -2.24 5.19
C LEU A 192 -5.43 -2.69 3.83
N ALA A 193 -6.66 -2.31 3.46
CA ALA A 193 -7.20 -2.62 2.13
C ALA A 193 -6.33 -1.99 1.02
N GLY A 194 -5.88 -0.75 1.21
CA GLY A 194 -4.91 -0.10 0.32
C GLY A 194 -3.58 -0.85 0.25
N GLN A 195 -3.06 -1.31 1.40
CA GLN A 195 -1.80 -2.06 1.46
C GLN A 195 -1.89 -3.41 0.75
N VAL A 196 -3.02 -4.12 0.87
CA VAL A 196 -3.26 -5.37 0.11
C VAL A 196 -3.22 -5.10 -1.39
N ALA A 197 -3.91 -4.06 -1.86
CA ALA A 197 -3.88 -3.68 -3.27
C ALA A 197 -2.47 -3.29 -3.76
N SER A 198 -1.68 -2.60 -2.92
CA SER A 198 -0.28 -2.30 -3.23
C SER A 198 0.56 -3.56 -3.36
N ILE A 199 0.50 -4.48 -2.40
CA ILE A 199 1.28 -5.74 -2.43
C ILE A 199 0.99 -6.53 -3.72
N ILE A 200 -0.29 -6.61 -4.14
CA ILE A 200 -0.67 -7.29 -5.38
C ILE A 200 -0.05 -6.61 -6.61
N LYS A 201 -0.06 -5.28 -6.67
CA LYS A 201 0.58 -4.54 -7.76
C LYS A 201 2.10 -4.66 -7.73
N ASP A 202 2.69 -4.55 -6.54
CA ASP A 202 4.13 -4.57 -6.34
C ASP A 202 4.73 -5.96 -6.60
N SER A 203 3.93 -7.03 -6.47
CA SER A 203 4.35 -8.40 -6.85
C SER A 203 4.69 -8.54 -8.33
N SER A 204 4.22 -7.62 -9.18
CA SER A 204 4.58 -7.59 -10.61
C SER A 204 6.00 -7.08 -10.88
N LEU A 205 6.70 -6.57 -9.86
CA LEU A 205 8.11 -6.15 -9.95
C LEU A 205 9.09 -7.31 -9.71
N LEU A 206 8.58 -8.48 -9.30
CA LEU A 206 9.35 -9.69 -8.99
C LEU A 206 9.43 -10.64 -10.17
#